data_a9c69106a356e9e52d37820e52873bbf
#
_entry.id   a9c69106a356e9e52d37820e52873bbf
#
_cell.length_a   1.000
_cell.length_b   1.000
_cell.length_c   1.000
_cell.angle_alpha   90.00
_cell.angle_beta   90.00
_cell.angle_gamma   90.00
#
_symmetry.space_group_name_H-M   'P 1'
#
loop_
_entity.id
_entity.type
_entity.pdbx_description
1 polymer ?
#
loop_
_entity_poly.entity_id
_entity_poly.type
_entity_poly.pdbx_seq_one_letter_code
_entity_poly.pdbx_strand_id
1 'polypeptide(L)'
;MIWEVAKEEEGQRLDKYLSEQKDHDFSRSYLGKCIQEGYVSVNGEKAKASLKVKAGDRIDFDIPEQKDPEVLPEAIPLDIVYEDDDLLVVNKERGTVVHPAAGHYSGTLVNAVLAHAGSSLSSINGVNRPGIVHRIDKDTTGLLLICKNDLSHQSLAKQLEEHSITRRYHALVFGKIKEEDGIISAPIGRDEKDRKKQAISYKHGKEAVTHYKVLERFSDSTLVECRLETGRTHQIRVHMKSIGHPLLGDPVYGLKNRKDGISGQALHAMILGFQHPRTGEYMEFSAPYPADFQALLEKLRKK
;
A
#
# COMPACT_ATOMS: atom_id res chain seq x y z
N MET A 1 -29.00 6.57 13.30
CA MET A 1 -29.88 6.50 12.10
C MET A 1 -31.08 5.66 12.43
N ILE A 2 -32.26 6.00 11.89
CA ILE A 2 -33.51 5.27 12.18
C ILE A 2 -34.24 5.04 10.86
N TRP A 3 -34.70 3.82 10.64
CA TRP A 3 -35.50 3.45 9.47
C TRP A 3 -36.76 2.70 9.91
N GLU A 4 -37.83 2.84 9.14
CA GLU A 4 -39.04 2.03 9.24
C GLU A 4 -39.16 1.19 7.97
N VAL A 5 -39.31 -0.11 8.11
CA VAL A 5 -39.33 -1.05 7.00
C VAL A 5 -40.61 -0.92 6.20
N ALA A 6 -40.52 -0.59 4.92
CA ALA A 6 -41.65 -0.51 4.00
C ALA A 6 -42.17 -1.94 3.66
N LYS A 7 -43.42 -2.02 3.18
CA LYS A 7 -44.07 -3.30 2.85
C LYS A 7 -43.36 -4.05 1.71
N GLU A 8 -42.74 -3.31 0.80
CA GLU A 8 -42.00 -3.85 -0.34
C GLU A 8 -40.65 -4.45 0.05
N GLU A 9 -40.15 -4.12 1.25
CA GLU A 9 -38.84 -4.54 1.79
C GLU A 9 -38.98 -5.72 2.76
N GLU A 10 -40.20 -6.13 3.07
CA GLU A 10 -40.48 -7.24 3.98
C GLU A 10 -39.83 -8.56 3.53
N GLY A 11 -39.29 -9.30 4.49
CA GLY A 11 -38.66 -10.60 4.26
C GLY A 11 -37.20 -10.53 3.84
N GLN A 12 -36.64 -9.33 3.64
CA GLN A 12 -35.20 -9.16 3.40
C GLN A 12 -34.42 -9.46 4.66
N ARG A 13 -33.16 -9.87 4.50
CA ARG A 13 -32.24 -10.00 5.65
C ARG A 13 -31.82 -8.62 6.12
N LEU A 14 -31.74 -8.42 7.43
CA LEU A 14 -31.34 -7.15 8.07
C LEU A 14 -30.02 -6.59 7.52
N ASP A 15 -29.00 -7.43 7.33
CA ASP A 15 -27.71 -7.02 6.80
C ASP A 15 -27.78 -6.53 5.34
N LYS A 16 -28.71 -7.09 4.55
CA LYS A 16 -28.98 -6.68 3.18
C LYS A 16 -29.80 -5.40 3.16
N TYR A 17 -30.91 -5.37 3.91
CA TYR A 17 -31.77 -4.22 4.04
C TYR A 17 -30.98 -2.94 4.35
N LEU A 18 -30.15 -3.00 5.41
CA LEU A 18 -29.31 -1.87 5.79
C LEU A 18 -28.31 -1.46 4.68
N SER A 19 -27.72 -2.42 3.96
CA SER A 19 -26.75 -2.10 2.89
C SER A 19 -27.38 -1.47 1.64
N GLU A 20 -28.68 -1.48 1.50
CA GLU A 20 -29.45 -0.90 0.38
C GLU A 20 -29.97 0.51 0.73
N GLN A 21 -29.83 0.97 1.99
CA GLN A 21 -30.22 2.33 2.38
C GLN A 21 -29.25 3.36 1.76
N LYS A 22 -29.81 4.50 1.29
CA LYS A 22 -29.07 5.52 0.51
C LYS A 22 -28.42 6.62 1.34
N ASP A 23 -28.67 6.65 2.63
CA ASP A 23 -28.23 7.68 3.56
C ASP A 23 -26.87 7.40 4.20
N HIS A 24 -26.18 6.34 3.74
CA HIS A 24 -24.82 5.99 4.12
C HIS A 24 -24.11 5.12 3.08
N ASP A 25 -22.75 5.10 3.13
CA ASP A 25 -21.89 4.31 2.25
C ASP A 25 -21.28 3.08 2.95
N PHE A 26 -21.90 2.58 4.02
CA PHE A 26 -21.36 1.45 4.79
C PHE A 26 -21.47 0.14 4.00
N SER A 27 -20.37 -0.63 3.99
CA SER A 27 -20.38 -1.94 3.35
C SER A 27 -21.24 -2.94 4.16
N ARG A 28 -21.86 -3.90 3.48
CA ARG A 28 -22.63 -4.99 4.12
C ARG A 28 -21.84 -5.76 5.19
N SER A 29 -20.52 -5.95 4.98
CA SER A 29 -19.62 -6.58 5.96
C SER A 29 -19.48 -5.75 7.23
N TYR A 30 -19.35 -4.42 7.10
CA TYR A 30 -19.29 -3.52 8.23
C TYR A 30 -20.61 -3.51 9.01
N LEU A 31 -21.73 -3.38 8.31
CA LEU A 31 -23.06 -3.44 8.93
C LEU A 31 -23.30 -4.77 9.66
N GLY A 32 -22.89 -5.90 9.08
CA GLY A 32 -22.94 -7.19 9.74
C GLY A 32 -22.16 -7.25 11.05
N LYS A 33 -21.00 -6.60 11.11
CA LYS A 33 -20.20 -6.46 12.34
C LYS A 33 -20.92 -5.56 13.36
N CYS A 34 -21.45 -4.41 12.94
CA CYS A 34 -22.21 -3.52 13.81
C CYS A 34 -23.44 -4.21 14.42
N ILE A 35 -24.16 -5.03 13.64
CA ILE A 35 -25.28 -5.83 14.15
C ILE A 35 -24.78 -6.83 15.22
N GLN A 36 -23.69 -7.52 14.96
CA GLN A 36 -23.14 -8.51 15.88
C GLN A 36 -22.66 -7.88 17.19
N GLU A 37 -22.09 -6.67 17.14
CA GLU A 37 -21.60 -5.88 18.27
C GLU A 37 -22.74 -5.17 19.03
N GLY A 38 -23.98 -5.17 18.49
CA GLY A 38 -25.18 -4.64 19.12
C GLY A 38 -25.44 -3.15 18.88
N TYR A 39 -24.78 -2.55 17.88
CA TYR A 39 -25.06 -1.17 17.46
C TYR A 39 -26.33 -1.04 16.61
N VAL A 40 -26.96 -2.15 16.24
CA VAL A 40 -28.23 -2.16 15.52
C VAL A 40 -29.26 -2.90 16.35
N SER A 41 -30.42 -2.28 16.53
CA SER A 41 -31.59 -2.90 17.15
C SER A 41 -32.80 -2.87 16.20
N VAL A 42 -33.69 -3.84 16.37
CA VAL A 42 -34.97 -3.91 15.67
C VAL A 42 -36.07 -3.87 16.74
N ASN A 43 -36.93 -2.88 16.67
CA ASN A 43 -37.97 -2.61 17.68
C ASN A 43 -37.41 -2.51 19.13
N GLY A 44 -36.17 -1.98 19.26
CA GLY A 44 -35.46 -1.83 20.55
C GLY A 44 -34.74 -3.08 21.04
N GLU A 45 -34.82 -4.21 20.32
CA GLU A 45 -34.14 -5.47 20.69
C GLU A 45 -32.91 -5.76 19.79
N LYS A 46 -31.90 -6.41 20.39
CA LYS A 46 -30.73 -6.86 19.63
C LYS A 46 -31.12 -7.90 18.57
N ALA A 47 -30.65 -7.71 17.36
CA ALA A 47 -30.97 -8.55 16.22
C ALA A 47 -29.75 -9.32 15.68
N LYS A 48 -30.00 -10.38 14.90
CA LYS A 48 -28.96 -11.07 14.13
C LYS A 48 -28.96 -10.56 12.70
N ALA A 49 -27.79 -10.52 12.04
CA ALA A 49 -27.66 -10.09 10.65
C ALA A 49 -28.58 -10.87 9.67
N SER A 50 -28.92 -12.11 10.01
CA SER A 50 -29.81 -12.97 9.23
C SER A 50 -31.29 -12.78 9.53
N LEU A 51 -31.67 -11.91 10.49
CA LEU A 51 -33.06 -11.61 10.78
C LEU A 51 -33.77 -11.14 9.50
N LYS A 52 -34.97 -11.67 9.26
CA LYS A 52 -35.85 -11.19 8.17
C LYS A 52 -36.70 -10.05 8.71
N VAL A 53 -36.55 -8.87 8.15
CA VAL A 53 -37.32 -7.69 8.56
C VAL A 53 -38.78 -7.84 8.15
N LYS A 54 -39.69 -7.21 8.90
CA LYS A 54 -41.14 -7.18 8.64
C LYS A 54 -41.57 -5.74 8.37
N ALA A 55 -42.61 -5.57 7.58
CA ALA A 55 -43.23 -4.25 7.36
C ALA A 55 -43.60 -3.61 8.71
N GLY A 56 -43.20 -2.35 8.92
CA GLY A 56 -43.40 -1.60 10.16
C GLY A 56 -42.32 -1.85 11.23
N ASP A 57 -41.34 -2.71 10.99
CA ASP A 57 -40.20 -2.83 11.92
C ASP A 57 -39.44 -1.53 11.95
N ARG A 58 -39.16 -1.04 13.17
CA ARG A 58 -38.26 0.10 13.41
C ARG A 58 -36.85 -0.40 13.64
N ILE A 59 -35.95 0.06 12.80
CA ILE A 59 -34.52 -0.27 12.89
C ILE A 59 -33.77 0.96 13.35
N ASP A 60 -33.14 0.85 14.54
CA ASP A 60 -32.25 1.88 15.09
C ASP A 60 -30.79 1.45 14.89
N PHE A 61 -29.97 2.30 14.28
CA PHE A 61 -28.53 2.11 14.10
C PHE A 61 -27.78 3.22 14.81
N ASP A 62 -27.19 2.87 15.95
CA ASP A 62 -26.26 3.71 16.66
C ASP A 62 -24.87 3.54 16.04
N ILE A 63 -24.47 4.51 15.20
CA ILE A 63 -23.20 4.42 14.48
C ILE A 63 -22.07 4.47 15.50
N PRO A 64 -21.27 3.38 15.65
CA PRO A 64 -20.14 3.45 16.56
C PRO A 64 -19.19 4.54 16.09
N GLU A 65 -18.75 5.39 17.03
CA GLU A 65 -17.63 6.29 16.75
C GLU A 65 -16.47 5.45 16.23
N GLN A 66 -16.13 5.60 14.96
CA GLN A 66 -14.90 5.06 14.43
C GLN A 66 -13.75 5.85 15.07
N LYS A 67 -13.33 5.46 16.25
CA LYS A 67 -12.01 5.83 16.73
C LYS A 67 -11.03 5.04 15.87
N ASP A 68 -10.52 5.68 14.84
CA ASP A 68 -9.32 5.18 14.21
C ASP A 68 -8.29 4.97 15.32
N PRO A 69 -7.69 3.78 15.43
CA PRO A 69 -6.72 3.51 16.47
C PRO A 69 -5.64 4.60 16.40
N GLU A 70 -5.46 5.32 17.50
CA GLU A 70 -4.44 6.34 17.59
C GLU A 70 -3.07 5.73 17.29
N VAL A 71 -2.36 6.29 16.33
CA VAL A 71 -1.01 5.83 15.99
C VAL A 71 -0.04 6.44 17.00
N LEU A 72 0.42 5.61 17.94
CA LEU A 72 1.33 6.05 18.99
C LEU A 72 2.78 6.11 18.51
N PRO A 73 3.58 7.07 18.97
CA PRO A 73 5.02 7.11 18.75
C PRO A 73 5.71 5.87 19.35
N GLU A 74 6.61 5.26 18.60
CA GLU A 74 7.42 4.14 19.07
C GLU A 74 8.90 4.39 18.76
N ALA A 75 9.79 4.18 19.72
CA ALA A 75 11.25 4.39 19.59
C ALA A 75 11.87 3.26 18.75
N ILE A 76 11.55 3.22 17.46
CA ILE A 76 12.12 2.30 16.49
C ILE A 76 13.24 3.03 15.73
N PRO A 77 14.44 2.44 15.60
CA PRO A 77 15.54 3.07 14.85
C PRO A 77 15.15 3.36 13.40
N LEU A 78 15.55 4.53 12.91
CA LEU A 78 15.37 4.96 11.52
C LEU A 78 16.75 5.10 10.86
N ASP A 79 16.91 4.54 9.67
CA ASP A 79 18.06 4.81 8.80
C ASP A 79 17.72 6.08 7.98
N ILE A 80 18.15 7.24 8.52
CA ILE A 80 17.87 8.56 7.94
C ILE A 80 18.96 8.89 6.93
N VAL A 81 18.59 9.05 5.67
CA VAL A 81 19.48 9.42 4.57
C VAL A 81 19.63 10.93 4.46
N TYR A 82 18.54 11.66 4.71
CA TYR A 82 18.51 13.12 4.69
C TYR A 82 17.38 13.64 5.57
N GLU A 83 17.58 14.77 6.20
CA GLU A 83 16.57 15.49 6.97
C GLU A 83 16.83 16.99 6.95
N ASP A 84 15.76 17.78 6.83
CA ASP A 84 15.71 19.22 7.07
C ASP A 84 14.41 19.64 7.76
N ASP A 85 14.02 20.91 7.69
CA ASP A 85 12.78 21.41 8.31
C ASP A 85 11.51 21.01 7.56
N ASP A 86 11.63 20.61 6.28
CA ASP A 86 10.50 20.34 5.40
C ASP A 86 10.24 18.85 5.18
N LEU A 87 11.29 18.03 5.16
CA LEU A 87 11.17 16.63 4.79
C LEU A 87 12.23 15.72 5.44
N LEU A 88 11.96 14.44 5.37
CA LEU A 88 12.81 13.35 5.82
C LEU A 88 12.87 12.29 4.71
N VAL A 89 14.07 11.83 4.35
CA VAL A 89 14.30 10.68 3.47
C VAL A 89 14.86 9.54 4.30
N VAL A 90 14.15 8.42 4.33
CA VAL A 90 14.56 7.23 5.09
C VAL A 90 14.85 6.06 4.16
N ASN A 91 15.82 5.22 4.53
CA ASN A 91 16.07 3.94 3.92
C ASN A 91 15.33 2.85 4.71
N LYS A 92 14.14 2.47 4.22
CA LYS A 92 13.27 1.52 4.91
C LYS A 92 13.81 0.10 4.85
N GLU A 93 13.90 -0.56 5.98
CA GLU A 93 14.26 -1.97 6.08
C GLU A 93 13.14 -2.91 5.60
N ARG A 94 13.53 -4.15 5.28
CA ARG A 94 12.61 -5.26 4.97
C ARG A 94 11.77 -5.63 6.19
N GLY A 95 10.51 -6.01 5.95
CA GLY A 95 9.60 -6.43 7.00
C GLY A 95 8.85 -5.28 7.68
N THR A 96 9.29 -4.03 7.51
CA THR A 96 8.63 -2.85 8.09
C THR A 96 7.45 -2.41 7.24
N VAL A 97 6.26 -2.35 7.84
CA VAL A 97 5.04 -1.78 7.22
C VAL A 97 5.12 -0.26 7.29
N VAL A 98 4.75 0.45 6.23
CA VAL A 98 4.85 1.91 6.20
C VAL A 98 3.87 2.57 7.17
N HIS A 99 2.60 2.19 7.17
CA HIS A 99 1.55 2.77 8.00
C HIS A 99 0.61 1.71 8.55
N PRO A 100 -0.05 1.96 9.67
CA PRO A 100 -1.00 1.01 10.27
C PRO A 100 -2.04 0.51 9.28
N ALA A 101 -2.33 -0.78 9.35
CA ALA A 101 -3.34 -1.46 8.56
C ALA A 101 -3.94 -2.62 9.37
N ALA A 102 -5.04 -3.21 8.91
CA ALA A 102 -5.65 -4.36 9.58
C ALA A 102 -4.62 -5.46 9.86
N GLY A 103 -4.41 -5.79 11.15
CA GLY A 103 -3.43 -6.75 11.63
C GLY A 103 -2.01 -6.21 11.89
N HIS A 104 -1.77 -4.91 11.67
CA HIS A 104 -0.49 -4.22 11.95
C HIS A 104 -0.75 -2.79 12.43
N TYR A 105 -1.08 -2.63 13.72
CA TYR A 105 -1.41 -1.32 14.30
C TYR A 105 -0.22 -0.64 15.00
N SER A 106 0.88 -1.36 15.20
CA SER A 106 2.11 -0.93 15.86
C SER A 106 3.33 -1.43 15.08
N GLY A 107 4.53 -0.96 15.43
CA GLY A 107 5.78 -1.37 14.78
C GLY A 107 5.89 -0.89 13.33
N THR A 108 5.19 0.15 12.93
CA THR A 108 5.22 0.69 11.57
C THR A 108 6.22 1.83 11.43
N LEU A 109 6.58 2.15 10.19
CA LEU A 109 7.44 3.31 9.92
C LEU A 109 6.82 4.61 10.45
N VAL A 110 5.50 4.75 10.38
CA VAL A 110 4.79 5.93 10.92
C VAL A 110 4.98 6.04 12.43
N ASN A 111 4.92 4.92 13.19
CA ASN A 111 5.18 4.93 14.63
C ASN A 111 6.61 5.44 14.93
N ALA A 112 7.61 4.97 14.15
CA ALA A 112 9.00 5.41 14.28
C ALA A 112 9.19 6.90 13.94
N VAL A 113 8.59 7.36 12.85
CA VAL A 113 8.68 8.76 12.41
C VAL A 113 7.96 9.70 13.39
N LEU A 114 6.83 9.29 13.97
CA LEU A 114 6.16 10.04 15.03
C LEU A 114 7.04 10.19 16.28
N ALA A 115 7.77 9.14 16.66
CA ALA A 115 8.71 9.23 17.78
C ALA A 115 9.90 10.16 17.49
N HIS A 116 10.37 10.20 16.22
CA HIS A 116 11.49 11.02 15.78
C HIS A 116 11.10 12.50 15.59
N ALA A 117 10.06 12.78 14.81
CA ALA A 117 9.69 14.11 14.37
C ALA A 117 8.53 14.76 15.19
N GLY A 118 7.86 13.98 16.04
CA GLY A 118 6.81 14.48 16.92
C GLY A 118 5.66 15.17 16.17
N SER A 119 5.27 16.36 16.68
CA SER A 119 4.19 17.17 16.11
C SER A 119 4.55 17.90 14.80
N SER A 120 5.78 17.79 14.32
CA SER A 120 6.21 18.46 13.08
C SER A 120 5.80 17.71 11.80
N LEU A 121 5.01 16.64 11.87
CA LEU A 121 4.59 15.90 10.68
C LEU A 121 3.33 16.51 10.06
N SER A 122 3.27 16.52 8.72
CA SER A 122 2.06 16.91 8.02
C SER A 122 0.87 16.01 8.38
N SER A 123 -0.27 16.62 8.67
CA SER A 123 -1.52 15.94 9.02
C SER A 123 -2.50 15.78 7.85
N ILE A 124 -2.17 16.21 6.63
CA ILE A 124 -3.08 16.22 5.47
C ILE A 124 -3.72 14.85 5.21
N ASN A 125 -2.97 13.75 5.35
CA ASN A 125 -3.50 12.39 5.18
C ASN A 125 -4.10 11.80 6.46
N GLY A 126 -4.44 12.64 7.44
CA GLY A 126 -5.06 12.28 8.70
C GLY A 126 -4.10 11.67 9.72
N VAL A 127 -4.61 11.41 10.90
CA VAL A 127 -3.84 10.93 12.07
C VAL A 127 -3.18 9.55 11.86
N ASN A 128 -3.69 8.77 10.92
CA ASN A 128 -3.17 7.42 10.64
C ASN A 128 -2.00 7.38 9.67
N ARG A 129 -1.70 8.49 8.97
CA ARG A 129 -0.66 8.57 7.94
C ARG A 129 0.07 9.91 7.94
N PRO A 130 0.48 10.43 9.11
CA PRO A 130 1.15 11.72 9.19
C PRO A 130 2.41 11.71 8.32
N GLY A 131 2.58 12.73 7.48
CA GLY A 131 3.74 12.91 6.61
C GLY A 131 3.88 11.94 5.43
N ILE A 132 3.02 10.95 5.28
CA ILE A 132 3.16 9.90 4.23
C ILE A 132 2.52 10.36 2.92
N VAL A 133 3.32 10.63 1.89
CA VAL A 133 2.87 10.99 0.53
C VAL A 133 2.90 9.80 -0.44
N HIS A 134 3.78 8.81 -0.21
CA HIS A 134 3.84 7.58 -0.99
C HIS A 134 4.23 6.40 -0.11
N ARG A 135 4.19 5.21 -0.68
CA ARG A 135 4.50 3.98 0.07
C ARG A 135 5.21 2.95 -0.79
N ILE A 136 5.98 2.10 -0.12
CA ILE A 136 6.51 0.85 -0.67
C ILE A 136 5.97 -0.33 0.15
N ASP A 137 6.02 -1.54 -0.42
CA ASP A 137 5.48 -2.74 0.25
C ASP A 137 6.30 -3.10 1.50
N LYS A 138 5.70 -3.90 2.39
CA LYS A 138 6.33 -4.37 3.64
C LYS A 138 7.75 -4.92 3.40
N ASP A 139 7.91 -5.82 2.42
CA ASP A 139 9.18 -6.48 2.16
C ASP A 139 10.00 -5.82 1.04
N THR A 140 9.57 -4.66 0.54
CA THR A 140 10.38 -3.80 -0.32
C THR A 140 11.25 -2.90 0.56
N THR A 141 12.54 -2.85 0.27
CA THR A 141 13.53 -2.02 0.98
C THR A 141 13.83 -0.74 0.23
N GLY A 142 14.51 0.21 0.86
CA GLY A 142 15.04 1.40 0.21
C GLY A 142 14.27 2.68 0.50
N LEU A 143 14.49 3.68 -0.35
CA LEU A 143 14.15 5.07 -0.09
C LEU A 143 12.65 5.34 -0.01
N LEU A 144 12.28 6.10 1.00
CA LEU A 144 10.93 6.62 1.21
C LEU A 144 11.00 8.06 1.70
N LEU A 145 10.10 8.91 1.16
CA LEU A 145 9.98 10.33 1.46
C LEU A 145 8.87 10.58 2.47
N ILE A 146 9.14 11.45 3.45
CA ILE A 146 8.22 11.83 4.52
C ILE A 146 8.18 13.34 4.62
N CYS A 147 6.99 13.92 4.76
CA CYS A 147 6.76 15.35 4.84
C CYS A 147 6.63 15.79 6.29
N LYS A 148 7.44 16.75 6.71
CA LYS A 148 7.41 17.30 8.07
C LYS A 148 6.37 18.41 8.26
N ASN A 149 5.84 18.99 7.18
CA ASN A 149 4.80 20.01 7.23
C ASN A 149 3.87 19.94 6.01
N ASP A 150 2.77 20.68 6.05
CA ASP A 150 1.73 20.65 5.02
C ASP A 150 2.18 21.28 3.70
N LEU A 151 3.09 22.25 3.72
CA LEU A 151 3.68 22.85 2.51
C LEU A 151 4.44 21.78 1.72
N SER A 152 5.33 21.05 2.38
CA SER A 152 6.09 19.98 1.76
C SER A 152 5.17 18.85 1.27
N HIS A 153 4.13 18.52 2.03
CA HIS A 153 3.17 17.50 1.64
C HIS A 153 2.42 17.87 0.36
N GLN A 154 1.88 19.08 0.26
CA GLN A 154 1.15 19.55 -0.92
C GLN A 154 2.06 19.58 -2.16
N SER A 155 3.27 20.13 -2.03
CA SER A 155 4.24 20.20 -3.11
C SER A 155 4.63 18.82 -3.63
N LEU A 156 5.00 17.89 -2.72
CA LEU A 156 5.45 16.56 -3.11
C LEU A 156 4.31 15.65 -3.58
N ALA A 157 3.09 15.82 -3.05
CA ALA A 157 1.91 15.14 -3.58
C ALA A 157 1.61 15.57 -5.02
N LYS A 158 1.74 16.88 -5.33
CA LYS A 158 1.61 17.41 -6.69
C LYS A 158 2.66 16.83 -7.62
N GLN A 159 3.94 16.80 -7.21
CA GLN A 159 5.01 16.19 -8.00
C GLN A 159 4.77 14.68 -8.27
N LEU A 160 4.17 13.95 -7.32
CA LEU A 160 3.77 12.55 -7.52
C LEU A 160 2.62 12.42 -8.53
N GLU A 161 1.66 13.32 -8.50
CA GLU A 161 0.52 13.37 -9.44
C GLU A 161 0.99 13.72 -10.87
N GLU A 162 1.91 14.68 -10.99
CA GLU A 162 2.53 15.10 -12.24
C GLU A 162 3.62 14.13 -12.75
N HIS A 163 3.88 13.04 -12.00
CA HIS A 163 4.91 12.03 -12.31
C HIS A 163 6.34 12.61 -12.46
N SER A 164 6.62 13.73 -11.83
CA SER A 164 7.92 14.42 -11.88
C SER A 164 8.93 13.88 -10.85
N ILE A 165 8.49 13.11 -9.84
CA ILE A 165 9.38 12.45 -8.88
C ILE A 165 10.09 11.27 -9.55
N THR A 166 11.41 11.27 -9.53
CA THR A 166 12.22 10.13 -9.95
C THR A 166 12.13 9.01 -8.92
N ARG A 167 11.65 7.84 -9.37
CA ARG A 167 11.57 6.62 -8.55
C ARG A 167 12.14 5.46 -9.34
N ARG A 168 13.36 5.06 -9.00
CA ARG A 168 14.03 3.91 -9.64
C ARG A 168 14.23 2.80 -8.63
N TYR A 169 13.83 1.62 -9.02
CA TYR A 169 13.93 0.42 -8.21
C TYR A 169 14.83 -0.59 -8.90
N HIS A 170 15.64 -1.31 -8.12
CA HIS A 170 16.34 -2.47 -8.62
C HIS A 170 15.57 -3.73 -8.21
N ALA A 171 15.35 -4.62 -9.16
CA ALA A 171 14.65 -5.89 -8.96
C ALA A 171 15.44 -7.05 -9.51
N LEU A 172 15.54 -8.14 -8.74
CA LEU A 172 16.00 -9.43 -9.24
C LEU A 172 14.80 -10.26 -9.68
N VAL A 173 14.74 -10.61 -10.96
CA VAL A 173 13.61 -11.33 -11.56
C VAL A 173 14.03 -12.68 -12.09
N PHE A 174 13.10 -13.63 -12.13
CA PHE A 174 13.29 -14.94 -12.70
C PHE A 174 13.42 -14.89 -14.23
N GLY A 175 14.31 -15.72 -14.78
CA GLY A 175 14.53 -15.89 -16.21
C GLY A 175 15.41 -14.81 -16.82
N LYS A 176 15.88 -15.08 -18.03
CA LYS A 176 16.68 -14.15 -18.83
C LYS A 176 15.77 -13.28 -19.68
N ILE A 177 15.72 -11.99 -19.40
CA ILE A 177 15.04 -11.02 -20.28
C ILE A 177 15.95 -10.82 -21.49
N LYS A 178 15.41 -10.98 -22.69
CA LYS A 178 16.19 -10.89 -23.96
C LYS A 178 16.41 -9.43 -24.34
N GLU A 179 15.39 -8.64 -24.24
CA GLU A 179 15.37 -7.21 -24.55
C GLU A 179 16.22 -6.43 -23.55
N GLU A 180 16.93 -5.39 -23.99
CA GLU A 180 17.74 -4.53 -23.09
C GLU A 180 16.90 -3.64 -22.22
N ASP A 181 15.75 -3.19 -22.72
CA ASP A 181 14.78 -2.36 -22.02
C ASP A 181 13.36 -2.60 -22.55
N GLY A 182 12.38 -2.03 -21.87
CA GLY A 182 10.99 -2.09 -22.31
C GLY A 182 10.05 -1.31 -21.42
N ILE A 183 8.80 -1.21 -21.87
CA ILE A 183 7.72 -0.52 -21.17
C ILE A 183 6.58 -1.52 -20.95
N ILE A 184 6.11 -1.60 -19.70
CA ILE A 184 4.91 -2.37 -19.35
C ILE A 184 3.82 -1.35 -19.04
N SER A 185 2.87 -1.19 -19.94
CA SER A 185 1.71 -0.34 -19.80
C SER A 185 0.46 -1.22 -19.71
N ALA A 186 0.02 -1.51 -18.48
CA ALA A 186 -1.10 -2.39 -18.23
C ALA A 186 -1.80 -2.00 -16.92
N PRO A 187 -3.14 -1.82 -16.93
CA PRO A 187 -3.88 -1.34 -15.77
C PRO A 187 -3.91 -2.39 -14.65
N ILE A 188 -3.72 -1.91 -13.41
CA ILE A 188 -3.67 -2.76 -12.21
C ILE A 188 -4.91 -2.53 -11.36
N GLY A 189 -5.56 -3.63 -10.96
CA GLY A 189 -6.70 -3.66 -10.05
C GLY A 189 -6.59 -4.82 -9.06
N ARG A 190 -7.57 -4.92 -8.16
CA ARG A 190 -7.65 -6.08 -7.25
C ARG A 190 -7.96 -7.35 -8.05
N ASP A 191 -7.31 -8.44 -7.67
CA ASP A 191 -7.59 -9.75 -8.23
C ASP A 191 -9.03 -10.18 -7.87
N GLU A 192 -9.78 -10.65 -8.84
CA GLU A 192 -11.20 -11.03 -8.65
C GLU A 192 -11.35 -12.26 -7.75
N LYS A 193 -10.35 -13.14 -7.72
CA LYS A 193 -10.36 -14.41 -6.97
C LYS A 193 -9.71 -14.29 -5.59
N ASP A 194 -8.72 -13.41 -5.46
CA ASP A 194 -7.97 -13.21 -4.21
C ASP A 194 -7.79 -11.72 -3.90
N ARG A 195 -8.69 -11.17 -3.09
CA ARG A 195 -8.71 -9.74 -2.71
C ARG A 195 -7.43 -9.23 -2.04
N LYS A 196 -6.53 -10.13 -1.60
CA LYS A 196 -5.21 -9.75 -1.06
C LYS A 196 -4.18 -9.50 -2.14
N LYS A 197 -4.48 -9.85 -3.41
CA LYS A 197 -3.61 -9.68 -4.56
C LYS A 197 -4.07 -8.55 -5.46
N GLN A 198 -3.11 -8.08 -6.26
CA GLN A 198 -3.36 -7.22 -7.40
C GLN A 198 -3.13 -8.03 -8.68
N ALA A 199 -3.78 -7.64 -9.76
CA ALA A 199 -3.65 -8.28 -11.07
C ALA A 199 -3.79 -7.23 -12.19
N ILE A 200 -3.37 -7.59 -13.40
CA ILE A 200 -3.72 -6.82 -14.59
C ILE A 200 -5.23 -6.91 -14.77
N SER A 201 -5.90 -5.77 -14.84
CA SER A 201 -7.36 -5.68 -14.92
C SER A 201 -7.77 -4.56 -15.87
N TYR A 202 -8.13 -4.91 -17.08
CA TYR A 202 -8.58 -3.94 -18.10
C TYR A 202 -10.00 -3.40 -17.82
N LYS A 203 -10.78 -4.08 -16.99
CA LYS A 203 -12.15 -3.69 -16.63
C LYS A 203 -12.22 -2.68 -15.49
N HIS A 204 -11.43 -2.89 -14.45
CA HIS A 204 -11.52 -2.18 -13.16
C HIS A 204 -10.17 -1.67 -12.66
N GLY A 205 -9.11 -1.89 -13.43
CA GLY A 205 -7.75 -1.45 -13.08
C GLY A 205 -7.56 0.04 -13.31
N LYS A 206 -6.65 0.61 -12.53
CA LYS A 206 -6.14 1.97 -12.74
C LYS A 206 -4.91 1.88 -13.64
N GLU A 207 -4.74 2.86 -14.51
CA GLU A 207 -3.55 2.98 -15.36
C GLU A 207 -2.26 2.79 -14.56
N ALA A 208 -1.34 2.02 -15.12
CA ALA A 208 -0.06 1.74 -14.52
C ALA A 208 1.01 1.58 -15.63
N VAL A 209 2.13 2.30 -15.45
CA VAL A 209 3.25 2.29 -16.40
C VAL A 209 4.55 2.07 -15.66
N THR A 210 5.30 1.05 -16.08
CA THR A 210 6.64 0.71 -15.57
C THR A 210 7.61 0.59 -16.75
N HIS A 211 8.67 1.38 -16.75
CA HIS A 211 9.82 1.18 -17.63
C HIS A 211 10.80 0.26 -16.95
N TYR A 212 11.38 -0.69 -17.68
CA TYR A 212 12.48 -1.49 -17.18
C TYR A 212 13.70 -1.39 -18.09
N LYS A 213 14.88 -1.52 -17.50
CA LYS A 213 16.17 -1.63 -18.19
C LYS A 213 16.96 -2.77 -17.54
N VAL A 214 17.51 -3.65 -18.39
CA VAL A 214 18.37 -4.73 -17.92
C VAL A 214 19.72 -4.17 -17.50
N LEU A 215 20.13 -4.51 -16.28
CA LEU A 215 21.44 -4.13 -15.73
C LEU A 215 22.44 -5.29 -15.82
N GLU A 216 22.00 -6.51 -15.50
CA GLU A 216 22.88 -7.69 -15.51
C GLU A 216 22.05 -8.97 -15.74
N ARG A 217 22.54 -9.91 -16.54
CA ARG A 217 21.91 -11.22 -16.80
C ARG A 217 22.72 -12.33 -16.15
N PHE A 218 22.03 -13.22 -15.44
CA PHE A 218 22.63 -14.40 -14.79
C PHE A 218 22.19 -15.69 -15.51
N SER A 219 22.57 -16.86 -14.97
CA SER A 219 22.22 -18.17 -15.57
C SER A 219 20.70 -18.37 -15.71
N ASP A 220 19.89 -17.97 -14.71
CA ASP A 220 18.45 -18.21 -14.62
C ASP A 220 17.64 -17.02 -14.10
N SER A 221 18.24 -15.83 -14.09
CA SER A 221 17.64 -14.61 -13.56
C SER A 221 18.23 -13.35 -14.21
N THR A 222 17.62 -12.19 -13.94
CA THR A 222 18.06 -10.90 -14.47
C THR A 222 17.93 -9.84 -13.38
N LEU A 223 18.92 -8.97 -13.25
CA LEU A 223 18.83 -7.72 -12.50
C LEU A 223 18.30 -6.63 -13.43
N VAL A 224 17.23 -5.97 -13.05
CA VAL A 224 16.63 -4.86 -13.80
C VAL A 224 16.49 -3.62 -12.95
N GLU A 225 16.66 -2.45 -13.57
CA GLU A 225 16.18 -1.18 -13.05
C GLU A 225 14.73 -0.98 -13.52
N CYS A 226 13.82 -0.65 -12.61
CA CYS A 226 12.44 -0.29 -12.92
C CYS A 226 12.20 1.18 -12.58
N ARG A 227 11.83 1.99 -13.56
CA ARG A 227 11.41 3.39 -13.37
C ARG A 227 9.89 3.48 -13.44
N LEU A 228 9.30 4.08 -12.42
CA LEU A 228 7.84 4.20 -12.30
C LEU A 228 7.35 5.57 -12.80
N GLU A 229 6.34 5.59 -13.67
CA GLU A 229 5.49 6.76 -13.87
C GLU A 229 4.38 6.78 -12.81
N THR A 230 3.67 5.71 -12.66
CA THR A 230 2.58 5.54 -11.67
C THR A 230 3.07 4.76 -10.44
N GLY A 231 2.31 4.79 -9.34
CA GLY A 231 2.65 4.09 -8.08
C GLY A 231 1.49 3.22 -7.55
N ARG A 232 1.06 2.22 -8.32
CA ARG A 232 -0.02 1.32 -7.87
C ARG A 232 0.52 0.25 -6.91
N THR A 233 -0.34 -0.23 -6.04
CA THR A 233 0.00 -1.31 -5.09
C THR A 233 0.55 -2.51 -5.85
N HIS A 234 1.71 -3.04 -5.42
CA HIS A 234 2.41 -4.17 -6.02
C HIS A 234 2.79 -3.98 -7.52
N GLN A 235 2.86 -2.75 -8.03
CA GLN A 235 2.96 -2.48 -9.48
C GLN A 235 4.10 -3.22 -10.16
N ILE A 236 5.36 -3.05 -9.73
CA ILE A 236 6.52 -3.73 -10.32
C ILE A 236 6.34 -5.25 -10.27
N ARG A 237 5.86 -5.77 -9.14
CA ARG A 237 5.67 -7.20 -8.91
C ARG A 237 4.66 -7.82 -9.88
N VAL A 238 3.53 -7.15 -10.09
CA VAL A 238 2.47 -7.56 -11.03
C VAL A 238 2.94 -7.42 -12.48
N HIS A 239 3.57 -6.29 -12.83
CA HIS A 239 4.05 -6.01 -14.18
C HIS A 239 5.13 -7.00 -14.61
N MET A 240 6.16 -7.22 -13.80
CA MET A 240 7.23 -8.17 -14.14
C MET A 240 6.69 -9.59 -14.23
N LYS A 241 5.75 -10.00 -13.37
CA LYS A 241 5.06 -11.29 -13.51
C LYS A 241 4.28 -11.38 -14.82
N SER A 242 3.61 -10.31 -15.26
CA SER A 242 2.77 -10.32 -16.47
C SER A 242 3.56 -10.58 -17.75
N ILE A 243 4.84 -10.22 -17.76
CA ILE A 243 5.76 -10.51 -18.88
C ILE A 243 6.58 -11.80 -18.68
N GLY A 244 6.21 -12.63 -17.68
CA GLY A 244 6.86 -13.94 -17.43
C GLY A 244 8.10 -13.91 -16.54
N HIS A 245 8.42 -12.75 -15.94
CA HIS A 245 9.62 -12.54 -15.13
C HIS A 245 9.27 -12.11 -13.69
N PRO A 246 8.61 -12.97 -12.88
CA PRO A 246 8.28 -12.63 -11.49
C PRO A 246 9.55 -12.38 -10.67
N LEU A 247 9.42 -11.55 -9.62
CA LEU A 247 10.54 -11.23 -8.73
C LEU A 247 10.98 -12.47 -7.93
N LEU A 248 12.27 -12.60 -7.73
CA LEU A 248 12.83 -13.63 -6.85
C LEU A 248 12.37 -13.39 -5.40
N GLY A 249 12.09 -14.48 -4.69
CA GLY A 249 11.65 -14.44 -3.29
C GLY A 249 10.25 -13.89 -3.05
N ASP A 250 9.51 -13.46 -4.08
CA ASP A 250 8.16 -12.90 -3.92
C ASP A 250 7.17 -13.97 -3.45
N PRO A 251 6.61 -13.86 -2.21
CA PRO A 251 5.73 -14.90 -1.66
C PRO A 251 4.35 -14.94 -2.31
N VAL A 252 3.97 -13.88 -3.05
CA VAL A 252 2.63 -13.72 -3.63
C VAL A 252 2.64 -14.00 -5.14
N TYR A 253 3.63 -13.46 -5.84
CA TYR A 253 3.71 -13.48 -7.31
C TYR A 253 4.85 -14.33 -7.85
N GLY A 254 5.80 -14.71 -7.01
CA GLY A 254 6.97 -15.51 -7.35
C GLY A 254 6.64 -16.96 -7.75
N LEU A 255 7.68 -17.70 -8.13
CA LEU A 255 7.54 -19.12 -8.48
C LEU A 255 7.33 -19.96 -7.22
N LYS A 256 6.28 -20.80 -7.25
CA LYS A 256 6.05 -21.79 -6.21
C LYS A 256 7.24 -22.77 -6.15
N ASN A 257 7.64 -23.16 -4.94
CA ASN A 257 8.71 -24.14 -4.68
C ASN A 257 10.14 -23.67 -5.02
N ARG A 258 10.35 -22.42 -5.44
CA ARG A 258 11.70 -21.87 -5.62
C ARG A 258 12.20 -21.25 -4.30
N LYS A 259 13.40 -21.65 -3.86
CA LYS A 259 14.08 -21.10 -2.70
C LYS A 259 15.21 -20.19 -3.18
N ASP A 260 14.96 -18.89 -3.22
CA ASP A 260 15.93 -17.90 -3.69
C ASP A 260 16.96 -17.51 -2.62
N GLY A 261 16.65 -17.75 -1.34
CA GLY A 261 17.54 -17.40 -0.23
C GLY A 261 17.37 -15.96 0.24
N ILE A 262 16.27 -15.32 -0.15
CA ILE A 262 15.84 -14.00 0.35
C ILE A 262 14.42 -14.12 0.91
N SER A 263 14.12 -13.36 1.97
CA SER A 263 12.80 -13.33 2.58
C SER A 263 11.98 -12.17 1.98
N GLY A 264 10.91 -12.51 1.24
CA GLY A 264 10.13 -11.51 0.50
C GLY A 264 10.74 -11.16 -0.86
N GLN A 265 10.09 -10.26 -1.60
CA GLN A 265 10.48 -9.88 -2.95
C GLN A 265 11.87 -9.21 -3.00
N ALA A 266 12.71 -9.63 -3.92
CA ALA A 266 13.99 -8.98 -4.23
C ALA A 266 13.75 -7.66 -4.99
N LEU A 267 13.30 -6.64 -4.26
CA LEU A 267 12.94 -5.30 -4.75
C LEU A 267 13.47 -4.24 -3.81
N HIS A 268 14.20 -3.27 -4.36
CA HIS A 268 14.82 -2.21 -3.60
C HIS A 268 14.60 -0.85 -4.27
N ALA A 269 14.05 0.12 -3.54
CA ALA A 269 13.89 1.51 -3.97
C ALA A 269 15.26 2.20 -3.93
N MET A 270 15.98 2.12 -5.06
CA MET A 270 17.41 2.47 -5.16
C MET A 270 17.64 3.97 -5.25
N ILE A 271 16.81 4.68 -6.04
CA ILE A 271 16.96 6.11 -6.30
C ILE A 271 15.63 6.81 -6.09
N LEU A 272 15.68 7.93 -5.39
CA LEU A 272 14.59 8.86 -5.17
C LEU A 272 15.05 10.28 -5.46
N GLY A 273 14.42 10.95 -6.44
CA GLY A 273 14.73 12.32 -6.81
C GLY A 273 13.48 13.17 -6.93
N PHE A 274 13.53 14.39 -6.44
CA PHE A 274 12.41 15.33 -6.41
C PHE A 274 12.92 16.78 -6.35
N GLN A 275 12.05 17.74 -6.64
CA GLN A 275 12.32 19.15 -6.38
C GLN A 275 11.98 19.46 -4.92
N HIS A 276 12.92 20.08 -4.20
CA HIS A 276 12.72 20.45 -2.80
C HIS A 276 11.55 21.43 -2.67
N PRO A 277 10.59 21.19 -1.76
CA PRO A 277 9.33 21.93 -1.68
C PRO A 277 9.48 23.45 -1.49
N ARG A 278 10.53 23.86 -0.77
CA ARG A 278 10.78 25.28 -0.42
C ARG A 278 11.75 25.95 -1.38
N THR A 279 12.85 25.27 -1.73
CA THR A 279 13.91 25.89 -2.55
C THR A 279 13.72 25.70 -4.04
N GLY A 280 12.94 24.68 -4.46
CA GLY A 280 12.78 24.29 -5.85
C GLY A 280 14.00 23.58 -6.45
N GLU A 281 15.08 23.38 -5.69
CA GLU A 281 16.27 22.69 -6.16
C GLU A 281 16.00 21.18 -6.32
N TYR A 282 16.53 20.59 -7.39
CA TYR A 282 16.44 19.14 -7.58
C TYR A 282 17.42 18.43 -6.65
N MET A 283 16.89 17.48 -5.89
CA MET A 283 17.64 16.61 -4.99
C MET A 283 17.47 15.16 -5.40
N GLU A 284 18.54 14.38 -5.36
CA GLU A 284 18.51 12.96 -5.67
C GLU A 284 19.31 12.17 -4.63
N PHE A 285 18.72 11.10 -4.13
CA PHE A 285 19.30 10.23 -3.12
C PHE A 285 19.38 8.80 -3.64
N SER A 286 20.39 8.06 -3.16
CA SER A 286 20.52 6.62 -3.40
C SER A 286 20.72 5.87 -2.09
N ALA A 287 20.24 4.63 -2.02
CA ALA A 287 20.44 3.74 -0.90
C ALA A 287 21.26 2.51 -1.30
N PRO A 288 22.21 2.03 -0.47
CA PRO A 288 22.91 0.78 -0.75
C PRO A 288 21.96 -0.40 -0.69
N TYR A 289 22.29 -1.48 -1.43
CA TYR A 289 21.54 -2.73 -1.28
C TYR A 289 21.59 -3.24 0.16
N PRO A 290 20.47 -3.73 0.70
CA PRO A 290 20.49 -4.43 1.98
C PRO A 290 21.29 -5.74 1.88
N ALA A 291 21.82 -6.20 2.98
CA ALA A 291 22.74 -7.34 3.03
C ALA A 291 22.19 -8.62 2.37
N ASP A 292 20.89 -8.89 2.51
CA ASP A 292 20.23 -10.05 1.92
C ASP A 292 20.13 -9.95 0.38
N PHE A 293 19.85 -8.73 -0.15
CA PHE A 293 19.85 -8.48 -1.58
C PHE A 293 21.25 -8.60 -2.17
N GLN A 294 22.24 -7.99 -1.50
CA GLN A 294 23.64 -8.06 -1.91
C GLN A 294 24.15 -9.51 -1.94
N ALA A 295 23.87 -10.29 -0.89
CA ALA A 295 24.26 -11.70 -0.82
C ALA A 295 23.61 -12.55 -1.93
N LEU A 296 22.33 -12.28 -2.25
CA LEU A 296 21.66 -12.94 -3.38
C LEU A 296 22.32 -12.58 -4.71
N LEU A 297 22.63 -11.32 -4.94
CA LEU A 297 23.28 -10.82 -6.14
C LEU A 297 24.66 -11.48 -6.34
N GLU A 298 25.48 -11.54 -5.29
CA GLU A 298 26.79 -12.20 -5.33
C GLU A 298 26.69 -13.71 -5.61
N LYS A 299 25.68 -14.38 -5.04
CA LYS A 299 25.40 -15.80 -5.31
C LYS A 299 25.03 -16.03 -6.77
N LEU A 300 24.25 -15.13 -7.39
CA LEU A 300 23.84 -15.24 -8.80
C LEU A 300 25.02 -15.03 -9.74
N ARG A 301 25.97 -14.16 -9.40
CA ARG A 301 27.20 -13.90 -10.15
C ARG A 301 28.18 -15.09 -10.18
N LYS A 302 28.12 -15.94 -9.15
CA LYS A 302 29.00 -17.12 -9.01
C LYS A 302 28.45 -18.38 -9.72
N LYS A 303 27.23 -18.36 -10.22
CA LYS A 303 26.57 -19.45 -10.97
C LYS A 303 26.71 -19.28 -12.47
#